data_c646f776f4a340e0d750f0c042d776e7
#
_entry.id   c646f776f4a340e0d750f0c042d776e7
#
_cell.length_a   1.000
_cell.length_b   1.000
_cell.length_c   1.000
_cell.angle_alpha   90.00
_cell.angle_beta   90.00
_cell.angle_gamma   90.00
#
_symmetry.space_group_name_H-M   'P 1'
#
loop_
_entity.id
_entity.type
_entity.pdbx_description
1 polymer ?
#
loop_
_entity_poly.entity_id
_entity_poly.type
_entity_poly.pdbx_seq_one_letter_code
_entity_poly.pdbx_strand_id
1 'polypeptide(L)'
;MRRMIRKLGGMFVPIIFCTALIFTASMSLDLTDDLQGNARVINYIGIVRGATQRLIKKELNHEPDDELIYFLDNILSGLSNGSDELNLIKLDSEEFQTMLIEMQNDWEDIKTQIYNYRKGSSRQLLYELSEDYFELANDTVFTAEEYTEHTVQNARKSLVFTNIIFGLMAFGCSVFTFYQEKRRKKLIEAEQDNIKKSEQLSKRAQELMAPMNEVSELMYVSDMDTY
;
A
#
# COMPACT_ATOMS: atom_id res chain seq x y z
N MET A 1 -24.25 29.25 5.14
CA MET A 1 -24.10 27.85 5.51
C MET A 1 -24.50 26.83 4.41
N ARG A 2 -25.71 26.85 3.83
CA ARG A 2 -26.14 25.91 2.77
C ARG A 2 -25.32 25.95 1.45
N ARG A 3 -24.78 27.11 1.04
CA ARG A 3 -23.91 27.22 -0.16
C ARG A 3 -22.50 26.61 0.05
N MET A 4 -22.00 26.61 1.27
CA MET A 4 -20.69 26.06 1.63
C MET A 4 -20.71 24.52 1.65
N ILE A 5 -21.75 23.93 2.24
CA ILE A 5 -21.99 22.46 2.25
C ILE A 5 -22.16 21.94 0.83
N ARG A 6 -22.72 22.76 -0.07
CA ARG A 6 -22.99 22.43 -1.49
C ARG A 6 -21.74 22.42 -2.37
N LYS A 7 -20.72 23.24 -2.06
CA LYS A 7 -19.39 23.18 -2.72
C LYS A 7 -18.55 22.02 -2.20
N LEU A 8 -18.69 21.67 -0.91
CA LEU A 8 -18.01 20.52 -0.34
C LEU A 8 -18.44 19.19 -1.00
N GLY A 9 -19.74 19.00 -1.29
CA GLY A 9 -20.22 17.73 -1.86
C GLY A 9 -19.52 17.31 -3.17
N GLY A 10 -19.21 18.28 -4.04
CA GLY A 10 -18.47 18.01 -5.29
C GLY A 10 -16.96 17.76 -5.10
N MET A 11 -16.39 18.15 -3.95
CA MET A 11 -14.98 17.95 -3.65
C MET A 11 -14.69 16.60 -2.95
N PHE A 12 -15.73 15.95 -2.37
CA PHE A 12 -15.54 14.68 -1.67
C PHE A 12 -15.07 13.55 -2.60
N VAL A 13 -15.61 13.45 -3.82
CA VAL A 13 -15.24 12.39 -4.77
C VAL A 13 -13.77 12.46 -5.16
N PRO A 14 -13.21 13.61 -5.62
CA PRO A 14 -11.79 13.69 -5.93
C PRO A 14 -10.89 13.52 -4.70
N ILE A 15 -11.31 13.97 -3.52
CA ILE A 15 -10.54 13.78 -2.28
C ILE A 15 -10.46 12.29 -1.93
N ILE A 16 -11.57 11.56 -1.93
CA ILE A 16 -11.60 10.11 -1.68
C ILE A 16 -10.72 9.38 -2.71
N PHE A 17 -10.81 9.75 -3.97
CA PHE A 17 -10.01 9.15 -5.03
C PHE A 17 -8.50 9.40 -4.85
N CYS A 18 -8.10 10.64 -4.54
CA CYS A 18 -6.70 10.97 -4.25
C CYS A 18 -6.19 10.23 -3.01
N THR A 19 -7.01 10.16 -1.94
CA THR A 19 -6.64 9.43 -0.72
C THR A 19 -6.45 7.92 -1.00
N ALA A 20 -7.33 7.34 -1.81
CA ALA A 20 -7.23 5.95 -2.23
C ALA A 20 -5.95 5.69 -3.03
N LEU A 21 -5.62 6.57 -3.99
CA LEU A 21 -4.39 6.45 -4.78
C LEU A 21 -3.13 6.56 -3.92
N ILE A 22 -3.08 7.52 -2.99
CA ILE A 22 -1.94 7.69 -2.08
C ILE A 22 -1.80 6.44 -1.20
N PHE A 23 -2.89 5.95 -0.63
CA PHE A 23 -2.88 4.77 0.23
C PHE A 23 -2.41 3.50 -0.51
N THR A 24 -2.95 3.24 -1.71
CA THR A 24 -2.54 2.08 -2.50
C THR A 24 -1.11 2.19 -3.01
N ALA A 25 -0.64 3.39 -3.34
CA ALA A 25 0.75 3.63 -3.71
C ALA A 25 1.71 3.39 -2.53
N SER A 26 1.40 3.90 -1.34
CA SER A 26 2.18 3.65 -0.12
C SER A 26 2.28 2.16 0.18
N MET A 27 1.14 1.45 0.21
CA MET A 27 1.09 0.02 0.47
C MET A 27 1.87 -0.80 -0.59
N SER A 28 1.90 -0.33 -1.84
CA SER A 28 2.70 -0.98 -2.91
C SER A 28 4.20 -0.75 -2.74
N LEU A 29 4.61 0.42 -2.24
CA LEU A 29 6.01 0.70 -1.94
C LEU A 29 6.50 -0.15 -0.76
N ASP A 30 5.74 -0.19 0.35
CA ASP A 30 6.06 -1.02 1.51
C ASP A 30 6.24 -2.50 1.11
N LEU A 31 5.32 -3.03 0.29
CA LEU A 31 5.44 -4.39 -0.23
C LEU A 31 6.70 -4.60 -1.08
N THR A 32 7.08 -3.59 -1.87
CA THR A 32 8.29 -3.68 -2.71
C THR A 32 9.55 -3.72 -1.85
N ASP A 33 9.60 -2.92 -0.79
CA ASP A 33 10.73 -2.89 0.14
C ASP A 33 10.87 -4.22 0.91
N ASP A 34 9.75 -4.78 1.39
CA ASP A 34 9.71 -6.11 2.02
C ASP A 34 10.22 -7.20 1.08
N LEU A 35 9.77 -7.18 -0.18
CA LEU A 35 10.22 -8.14 -1.19
C LEU A 35 11.71 -8.06 -1.48
N GLN A 36 12.26 -6.84 -1.56
CA GLN A 36 13.69 -6.65 -1.76
C GLN A 36 14.49 -7.15 -0.56
N GLY A 37 14.01 -6.90 0.66
CA GLY A 37 14.61 -7.40 1.89
C GLY A 37 14.63 -8.93 1.92
N ASN A 38 13.48 -9.57 1.68
CA ASN A 38 13.35 -11.03 1.66
C ASN A 38 14.23 -11.68 0.59
N ALA A 39 14.22 -11.15 -0.64
CA ALA A 39 15.06 -11.65 -1.73
C ALA A 39 16.55 -11.56 -1.40
N ARG A 40 16.94 -10.54 -0.65
CA ARG A 40 18.34 -10.38 -0.20
C ARG A 40 18.71 -11.43 0.84
N VAL A 41 17.83 -11.73 1.79
CA VAL A 41 18.00 -12.82 2.76
C VAL A 41 18.20 -14.16 2.05
N ILE A 42 17.31 -14.51 1.11
CA ILE A 42 17.40 -15.73 0.28
C ILE A 42 18.76 -15.80 -0.45
N ASN A 43 19.18 -14.71 -1.08
CA ASN A 43 20.45 -14.65 -1.77
C ASN A 43 21.65 -14.87 -0.82
N TYR A 44 21.62 -14.28 0.37
CA TYR A 44 22.73 -14.43 1.34
C TYR A 44 22.80 -15.85 1.93
N ILE A 45 21.67 -16.54 2.13
CA ILE A 45 21.72 -17.98 2.49
C ILE A 45 22.35 -18.80 1.35
N GLY A 46 22.01 -18.49 0.10
CA GLY A 46 22.66 -19.08 -1.07
C GLY A 46 24.17 -18.83 -1.11
N ILE A 47 24.61 -17.63 -0.71
CA ILE A 47 26.03 -17.29 -0.56
C ILE A 47 26.66 -18.12 0.55
N VAL A 48 26.02 -18.24 1.73
CA VAL A 48 26.52 -19.10 2.83
C VAL A 48 26.73 -20.52 2.34
N ARG A 49 25.70 -21.12 1.69
CA ARG A 49 25.79 -22.46 1.11
C ARG A 49 26.98 -22.62 0.16
N GLY A 50 27.13 -21.74 -0.81
CA GLY A 50 28.19 -21.82 -1.80
C GLY A 50 29.58 -21.51 -1.25
N ALA A 51 29.68 -20.52 -0.35
CA ALA A 51 30.93 -20.12 0.26
C ALA A 51 31.47 -21.16 1.25
N THR A 52 30.58 -21.83 2.00
CA THR A 52 30.96 -22.95 2.87
C THR A 52 31.55 -24.10 2.04
N GLN A 53 30.89 -24.49 0.95
CA GLN A 53 31.43 -25.52 0.06
C GLN A 53 32.77 -25.13 -0.55
N ARG A 54 32.94 -23.85 -0.90
CA ARG A 54 34.23 -23.33 -1.37
C ARG A 54 35.30 -23.40 -0.29
N LEU A 55 34.99 -23.03 0.94
CA LEU A 55 35.88 -23.09 2.09
C LEU A 55 36.35 -24.52 2.33
N ILE A 56 35.43 -25.48 2.41
CA ILE A 56 35.77 -26.89 2.63
C ILE A 56 36.66 -27.43 1.53
N LYS A 57 36.42 -27.09 0.24
CA LYS A 57 37.32 -27.48 -0.86
C LYS A 57 38.74 -26.91 -0.70
N LYS A 58 38.86 -25.65 -0.25
CA LYS A 58 40.16 -25.05 0.02
C LYS A 58 40.87 -25.73 1.17
N GLU A 59 40.20 -25.97 2.29
CA GLU A 59 40.74 -26.68 3.46
C GLU A 59 41.22 -28.09 3.08
N LEU A 60 40.43 -28.84 2.32
CA LEU A 60 40.76 -30.19 1.87
C LEU A 60 41.99 -30.21 0.91
N ASN A 61 42.27 -29.08 0.25
CA ASN A 61 43.48 -28.86 -0.58
C ASN A 61 44.65 -28.26 0.22
N HIS A 62 44.54 -28.15 1.54
CA HIS A 62 45.54 -27.50 2.41
C HIS A 62 45.78 -26.01 2.10
N GLU A 63 44.72 -25.31 1.68
CA GLU A 63 44.68 -23.87 1.43
C GLU A 63 43.75 -23.19 2.46
N PRO A 64 44.22 -22.91 3.69
CA PRO A 64 43.38 -22.31 4.73
C PRO A 64 42.91 -20.92 4.34
N ASP A 65 41.64 -20.60 4.66
CA ASP A 65 41.00 -19.31 4.31
C ASP A 65 40.22 -18.75 5.50
N ASP A 66 40.90 -18.14 6.44
CA ASP A 66 40.32 -17.56 7.63
C ASP A 66 39.49 -16.29 7.32
N GLU A 67 39.79 -15.59 6.21
CA GLU A 67 38.97 -14.44 5.75
C GLU A 67 37.58 -14.90 5.33
N LEU A 68 37.48 -16.05 4.66
CA LEU A 68 36.21 -16.64 4.26
C LEU A 68 35.38 -17.14 5.48
N ILE A 69 36.07 -17.65 6.52
CA ILE A 69 35.41 -17.99 7.79
C ILE A 69 34.80 -16.75 8.43
N TYR A 70 35.54 -15.66 8.54
CA TYR A 70 35.08 -14.39 9.09
C TYR A 70 33.90 -13.82 8.27
N PHE A 71 33.99 -13.89 6.95
CA PHE A 71 32.91 -13.45 6.07
C PHE A 71 31.62 -14.23 6.30
N LEU A 72 31.69 -15.57 6.47
CA LEU A 72 30.54 -16.41 6.77
C LEU A 72 29.96 -16.13 8.16
N ASP A 73 30.80 -15.91 9.18
CA ASP A 73 30.37 -15.50 10.52
C ASP A 73 29.53 -14.20 10.45
N ASN A 74 30.00 -13.20 9.69
CA ASN A 74 29.28 -11.94 9.53
C ASN A 74 27.92 -12.11 8.84
N ILE A 75 27.86 -12.94 7.79
CA ILE A 75 26.59 -13.19 7.09
C ILE A 75 25.61 -13.90 8.02
N LEU A 76 26.01 -14.98 8.70
CA LEU A 76 25.13 -15.74 9.58
C LEU A 76 24.62 -14.88 10.74
N SER A 77 25.48 -14.03 11.30
CA SER A 77 25.06 -13.05 12.30
C SER A 77 24.05 -12.03 11.73
N GLY A 78 24.31 -11.54 10.52
CA GLY A 78 23.42 -10.59 9.84
C GLY A 78 22.04 -11.18 9.48
N LEU A 79 21.99 -12.45 9.10
CA LEU A 79 20.75 -13.17 8.82
C LEU A 79 19.87 -13.32 10.08
N SER A 80 20.50 -13.54 11.25
CA SER A 80 19.79 -13.73 12.52
C SER A 80 19.28 -12.42 13.14
N ASN A 81 20.08 -11.36 13.04
CA ASN A 81 19.84 -10.12 13.78
C ASN A 81 19.42 -8.95 12.90
N GLY A 82 19.53 -9.11 11.59
CA GLY A 82 19.57 -8.00 10.64
C GLY A 82 20.95 -7.39 10.55
N SER A 83 21.26 -6.68 9.47
CA SER A 83 22.54 -6.00 9.28
C SER A 83 22.37 -4.82 8.33
N ASP A 84 22.65 -3.61 8.81
CA ASP A 84 22.65 -2.40 7.98
C ASP A 84 23.76 -2.45 6.93
N GLU A 85 24.93 -3.00 7.29
CA GLU A 85 26.09 -3.12 6.39
C GLU A 85 25.77 -4.01 5.18
N LEU A 86 25.09 -5.15 5.42
CA LEU A 86 24.68 -6.10 4.39
C LEU A 86 23.30 -5.79 3.83
N ASN A 87 22.61 -4.78 4.38
CA ASN A 87 21.21 -4.47 4.12
C ASN A 87 20.31 -5.70 4.30
N LEU A 88 20.56 -6.49 5.32
CA LEU A 88 19.77 -7.67 5.69
C LEU A 88 18.70 -7.28 6.69
N ILE A 89 17.48 -7.74 6.43
CA ILE A 89 16.38 -7.70 7.39
C ILE A 89 16.31 -9.03 8.14
N LYS A 90 15.77 -8.99 9.37
CA LYS A 90 15.41 -10.21 10.06
C LYS A 90 14.04 -10.67 9.55
N LEU A 91 13.95 -11.90 9.02
CA LEU A 91 12.66 -12.48 8.63
C LEU A 91 11.83 -12.84 9.86
N ASP A 92 10.56 -12.41 9.86
CA ASP A 92 9.60 -12.71 10.94
C ASP A 92 8.88 -14.05 10.67
N SER A 93 9.66 -15.14 10.58
CA SER A 93 9.21 -16.52 10.42
C SER A 93 9.87 -17.37 11.49
N GLU A 94 9.06 -17.97 12.36
CA GLU A 94 9.54 -18.83 13.44
C GLU A 94 10.30 -20.07 12.89
N GLU A 95 9.76 -20.67 11.83
CA GLU A 95 10.38 -21.81 11.16
C GLU A 95 11.74 -21.46 10.59
N PHE A 96 11.82 -20.36 9.84
CA PHE A 96 13.10 -19.86 9.30
C PHE A 96 14.12 -19.56 10.40
N GLN A 97 13.70 -18.89 11.49
CA GLN A 97 14.60 -18.58 12.60
C GLN A 97 15.11 -19.85 13.31
N THR A 98 14.29 -20.89 13.40
CA THR A 98 14.69 -22.18 13.96
C THR A 98 15.77 -22.84 13.10
N MET A 99 15.57 -22.91 11.78
CA MET A 99 16.57 -23.46 10.84
C MET A 99 17.86 -22.64 10.83
N LEU A 100 17.76 -21.34 10.98
CA LEU A 100 18.94 -20.47 11.03
C LEU A 100 19.76 -20.68 12.31
N ILE A 101 19.12 -20.97 13.44
CA ILE A 101 19.80 -21.36 14.68
C ILE A 101 20.52 -22.70 14.48
N GLU A 102 19.89 -23.66 13.82
CA GLU A 102 20.51 -24.95 13.49
C GLU A 102 21.72 -24.74 12.57
N MET A 103 21.58 -23.96 11.50
CA MET A 103 22.70 -23.57 10.65
C MET A 103 23.87 -22.93 11.41
N GLN A 104 23.58 -22.09 12.40
CA GLN A 104 24.63 -21.48 13.22
C GLN A 104 25.35 -22.52 14.10
N ASN A 105 24.63 -23.45 14.69
CA ASN A 105 25.23 -24.53 15.48
C ASN A 105 26.12 -25.43 14.61
N ASP A 106 25.62 -25.87 13.47
CA ASP A 106 26.37 -26.72 12.53
C ASP A 106 27.58 -25.99 11.96
N TRP A 107 27.47 -24.67 11.78
CA TRP A 107 28.60 -23.85 11.36
C TRP A 107 29.73 -23.82 12.41
N GLU A 108 29.39 -23.75 13.72
CA GLU A 108 30.39 -23.87 14.79
C GLU A 108 31.07 -25.24 14.79
N ASP A 109 30.31 -26.32 14.53
CA ASP A 109 30.85 -27.67 14.41
C ASP A 109 31.78 -27.80 13.20
N ILE A 110 31.43 -27.22 12.05
CA ILE A 110 32.29 -27.16 10.87
C ILE A 110 33.57 -26.40 11.17
N LYS A 111 33.52 -25.22 11.82
CA LYS A 111 34.74 -24.47 12.20
C LYS A 111 35.65 -25.30 13.13
N THR A 112 35.04 -25.97 14.11
CA THR A 112 35.75 -26.85 15.01
C THR A 112 36.44 -28.00 14.23
N GLN A 113 35.75 -28.60 13.25
CA GLN A 113 36.28 -29.68 12.46
C GLN A 113 37.37 -29.20 11.46
N ILE A 114 37.22 -27.99 10.89
CA ILE A 114 38.31 -27.36 10.09
C ILE A 114 39.58 -27.24 10.93
N TYR A 115 39.48 -26.73 12.16
CA TYR A 115 40.60 -26.59 13.06
C TYR A 115 41.23 -27.95 13.41
N ASN A 116 40.43 -28.99 13.65
CA ASN A 116 40.92 -30.36 13.90
C ASN A 116 41.56 -30.96 12.66
N TYR A 117 40.99 -30.74 11.46
CA TYR A 117 41.55 -31.20 10.19
C TYR A 117 42.92 -30.59 9.91
N ARG A 118 43.11 -29.30 10.17
CA ARG A 118 44.40 -28.61 10.06
C ARG A 118 45.47 -29.22 11.01
N LYS A 119 45.05 -29.91 12.08
CA LYS A 119 45.90 -30.66 13.01
C LYS A 119 46.06 -32.15 12.70
N GLY A 120 45.49 -32.62 11.60
CA GLY A 120 45.66 -33.98 11.12
C GLY A 120 44.47 -34.90 11.39
N SER A 121 43.29 -34.36 11.70
CA SER A 121 42.05 -35.14 11.84
C SER A 121 41.52 -35.69 10.49
N SER A 122 40.46 -36.49 10.55
CA SER A 122 39.86 -37.14 9.37
C SER A 122 39.28 -36.17 8.38
N ARG A 123 39.67 -36.32 7.11
CA ARG A 123 39.09 -35.66 5.95
C ARG A 123 37.59 -36.02 5.80
N GLN A 124 37.25 -37.29 6.07
CA GLN A 124 35.91 -37.82 5.83
C GLN A 124 34.86 -37.12 6.70
N LEU A 125 35.14 -36.86 7.97
CA LEU A 125 34.23 -36.20 8.88
C LEU A 125 33.98 -34.75 8.45
N LEU A 126 34.98 -34.02 8.01
CA LEU A 126 34.81 -32.65 7.51
C LEU A 126 33.95 -32.62 6.23
N TYR A 127 34.13 -33.63 5.36
CA TYR A 127 33.29 -33.76 4.16
C TYR A 127 31.85 -34.06 4.51
N GLU A 128 31.56 -35.04 5.39
CA GLU A 128 30.20 -35.41 5.81
C GLU A 128 29.47 -34.21 6.42
N LEU A 129 30.07 -33.51 7.38
CA LEU A 129 29.49 -32.29 7.95
C LEU A 129 29.19 -31.22 6.90
N SER A 130 30.01 -31.11 5.87
CA SER A 130 29.79 -30.13 4.81
C SER A 130 28.61 -30.47 3.90
N GLU A 131 28.34 -31.75 3.68
CA GLU A 131 27.18 -32.21 2.91
C GLU A 131 25.89 -32.00 3.72
N ASP A 132 25.89 -32.38 4.99
CA ASP A 132 24.74 -32.17 5.89
C ASP A 132 24.40 -30.67 6.00
N TYR A 133 25.41 -29.81 6.13
CA TYR A 133 25.25 -28.37 6.15
C TYR A 133 24.70 -27.81 4.82
N PHE A 134 25.13 -28.40 3.70
CA PHE A 134 24.64 -28.00 2.38
C PHE A 134 23.15 -28.31 2.23
N GLU A 135 22.67 -29.45 2.70
CA GLU A 135 21.26 -29.82 2.71
C GLU A 135 20.46 -28.88 3.61
N LEU A 136 20.92 -28.64 4.83
CA LEU A 136 20.28 -27.71 5.77
C LEU A 136 20.19 -26.30 5.17
N ALA A 137 21.24 -25.81 4.53
CA ALA A 137 21.23 -24.51 3.86
C ALA A 137 20.24 -24.46 2.67
N ASN A 138 20.08 -25.55 1.92
CA ASN A 138 19.04 -25.67 0.88
C ASN A 138 17.65 -25.56 1.48
N ASP A 139 17.36 -26.33 2.52
CA ASP A 139 16.05 -26.34 3.17
C ASP A 139 15.74 -24.96 3.77
N THR A 140 16.74 -24.28 4.32
CA THR A 140 16.61 -22.92 4.82
C THR A 140 16.29 -21.91 3.69
N VAL A 141 16.86 -22.08 2.49
CA VAL A 141 16.49 -21.30 1.30
C VAL A 141 15.03 -21.51 0.96
N PHE A 142 14.57 -22.78 0.85
CA PHE A 142 13.17 -23.09 0.52
C PHE A 142 12.21 -22.51 1.55
N THR A 143 12.51 -22.61 2.83
CA THR A 143 11.69 -22.02 3.91
C THR A 143 11.59 -20.50 3.78
N ALA A 144 12.69 -19.81 3.45
CA ALA A 144 12.68 -18.38 3.21
C ALA A 144 11.89 -17.99 1.94
N GLU A 145 11.97 -18.79 0.88
CA GLU A 145 11.19 -18.61 -0.36
C GLU A 145 9.70 -18.79 -0.07
N GLU A 146 9.30 -19.85 0.64
CA GLU A 146 7.90 -20.13 0.99
C GLU A 146 7.30 -19.01 1.85
N TYR A 147 8.03 -18.55 2.86
CA TYR A 147 7.62 -17.39 3.66
C TYR A 147 7.41 -16.15 2.79
N THR A 148 8.34 -15.88 1.88
CA THR A 148 8.27 -14.73 0.97
C THR A 148 7.04 -14.84 0.06
N GLU A 149 6.78 -16.01 -0.50
CA GLU A 149 5.64 -16.27 -1.38
C GLU A 149 4.30 -16.07 -0.66
N HIS A 150 4.19 -16.58 0.57
CA HIS A 150 3.02 -16.36 1.43
C HIS A 150 2.80 -14.87 1.75
N THR A 151 3.85 -14.14 2.06
CA THR A 151 3.81 -12.69 2.32
C THR A 151 3.28 -11.94 1.10
N VAL A 152 3.81 -12.24 -0.08
CA VAL A 152 3.36 -11.66 -1.37
C VAL A 152 1.89 -11.95 -1.65
N GLN A 153 1.47 -13.20 -1.47
CA GLN A 153 0.08 -13.60 -1.72
C GLN A 153 -0.89 -12.88 -0.78
N ASN A 154 -0.55 -12.76 0.49
CA ASN A 154 -1.38 -12.07 1.47
C ASN A 154 -1.46 -10.56 1.19
N ALA A 155 -0.34 -9.92 0.87
CA ALA A 155 -0.30 -8.52 0.47
C ALA A 155 -1.12 -8.27 -0.80
N ARG A 156 -1.00 -9.14 -1.81
CA ARG A 156 -1.81 -9.08 -3.04
C ARG A 156 -3.31 -9.18 -2.75
N LYS A 157 -3.73 -10.12 -1.90
CA LYS A 157 -5.14 -10.24 -1.49
C LYS A 157 -5.63 -8.97 -0.80
N SER A 158 -4.83 -8.41 0.10
CA SER A 158 -5.14 -7.17 0.82
C SER A 158 -5.27 -5.98 -0.14
N LEU A 159 -4.35 -5.82 -1.10
CA LEU A 159 -4.41 -4.78 -2.13
C LEU A 159 -5.67 -4.89 -2.99
N VAL A 160 -6.01 -6.10 -3.46
CA VAL A 160 -7.23 -6.33 -4.26
C VAL A 160 -8.47 -5.98 -3.46
N PHE A 161 -8.57 -6.44 -2.21
CA PHE A 161 -9.71 -6.15 -1.34
C PHE A 161 -9.87 -4.65 -1.08
N THR A 162 -8.78 -3.96 -0.78
CA THR A 162 -8.75 -2.51 -0.57
C THR A 162 -9.21 -1.76 -1.83
N ASN A 163 -8.74 -2.15 -3.01
CA ASN A 163 -9.15 -1.53 -4.28
C ASN A 163 -10.65 -1.75 -4.56
N ILE A 164 -11.22 -2.91 -4.23
CA ILE A 164 -12.65 -3.16 -4.35
C ILE A 164 -13.45 -2.22 -3.44
N ILE A 165 -13.03 -2.04 -2.19
CA ILE A 165 -13.69 -1.12 -1.24
C ILE A 165 -13.66 0.32 -1.77
N PHE A 166 -12.53 0.80 -2.25
CA PHE A 166 -12.42 2.13 -2.83
C PHE A 166 -13.28 2.31 -4.09
N GLY A 167 -13.34 1.27 -4.93
CA GLY A 167 -14.22 1.25 -6.11
C GLY A 167 -15.70 1.37 -5.73
N LEU A 168 -16.14 0.64 -4.74
CA LEU A 168 -17.53 0.71 -4.23
C LEU A 168 -17.85 2.07 -3.61
N MET A 169 -16.92 2.66 -2.85
CA MET A 169 -17.08 4.01 -2.31
C MET A 169 -17.17 5.06 -3.42
N ALA A 170 -16.31 5.01 -4.40
CA ALA A 170 -16.32 5.94 -5.54
C ALA A 170 -17.62 5.82 -6.34
N PHE A 171 -18.11 4.59 -6.58
CA PHE A 171 -19.39 4.34 -7.23
C PHE A 171 -20.55 4.93 -6.41
N GLY A 172 -20.61 4.65 -5.11
CA GLY A 172 -21.64 5.20 -4.21
C GLY A 172 -21.65 6.73 -4.20
N CYS A 173 -20.48 7.37 -4.14
CA CYS A 173 -20.35 8.82 -4.23
C CYS A 173 -20.82 9.36 -5.58
N SER A 174 -20.52 8.67 -6.68
CA SER A 174 -20.96 9.06 -8.03
C SER A 174 -22.48 8.98 -8.18
N VAL A 175 -23.10 7.91 -7.68
CA VAL A 175 -24.56 7.77 -7.66
C VAL A 175 -25.19 8.86 -6.79
N PHE A 176 -24.65 9.13 -5.62
CA PHE A 176 -25.15 10.18 -4.73
C PHE A 176 -25.09 11.56 -5.39
N THR A 177 -23.96 11.91 -6.02
CA THR A 177 -23.82 13.21 -6.72
C THR A 177 -24.78 13.33 -7.89
N PHE A 178 -25.02 12.24 -8.65
CA PHE A 178 -26.00 12.20 -9.73
C PHE A 178 -27.42 12.46 -9.22
N TYR A 179 -27.83 11.81 -8.12
CA TYR A 179 -29.15 12.06 -7.51
C TYR A 179 -29.29 13.49 -7.00
N GLN A 180 -28.26 14.05 -6.40
CA GLN A 180 -28.25 15.44 -5.94
C GLN A 180 -28.39 16.44 -7.11
N GLU A 181 -27.73 16.17 -8.22
CA GLU A 181 -27.82 17.04 -9.41
C GLU A 181 -29.23 16.98 -10.05
N LYS A 182 -29.81 15.79 -10.17
CA LYS A 182 -31.19 15.61 -10.66
C LYS A 182 -32.20 16.34 -9.78
N ARG A 183 -32.04 16.23 -8.46
CA ARG A 183 -32.92 16.94 -7.49
C ARG A 183 -32.74 18.47 -7.62
N ARG A 184 -31.53 18.93 -7.83
CA ARG A 184 -31.21 20.35 -8.01
C ARG A 184 -31.84 20.92 -9.28
N LYS A 185 -31.81 20.21 -10.40
CA LYS A 185 -32.44 20.65 -11.67
C LYS A 185 -33.92 20.84 -11.47
N LYS A 186 -34.63 19.89 -10.83
CA LYS A 186 -36.06 20.01 -10.52
C LYS A 186 -36.41 21.22 -9.65
N LEU A 187 -35.55 21.55 -8.66
CA LEU A 187 -35.77 22.72 -7.80
C LEU A 187 -35.59 24.04 -8.57
N ILE A 188 -34.60 24.12 -9.46
CA ILE A 188 -34.38 25.30 -10.31
C ILE A 188 -35.54 25.51 -11.28
N GLU A 189 -36.03 24.45 -11.91
CA GLU A 189 -37.20 24.49 -12.80
C GLU A 189 -38.44 24.99 -12.07
N ALA A 190 -38.71 24.48 -10.87
CA ALA A 190 -39.85 24.93 -10.06
C ALA A 190 -39.72 26.40 -9.61
N GLU A 191 -38.50 26.86 -9.29
CA GLU A 191 -38.22 28.25 -8.95
C GLU A 191 -38.43 29.19 -10.15
N GLN A 192 -37.98 28.79 -11.34
CA GLN A 192 -38.22 29.54 -12.57
C GLN A 192 -39.69 29.63 -12.95
N ASP A 193 -40.48 28.55 -12.75
CA ASP A 193 -41.93 28.55 -12.97
C ASP A 193 -42.64 29.50 -12.01
N ASN A 194 -42.23 29.53 -10.75
CA ASN A 194 -42.78 30.44 -9.76
C ASN A 194 -42.48 31.91 -10.10
N ILE A 195 -41.26 32.20 -10.55
CA ILE A 195 -40.90 33.57 -11.02
C ILE A 195 -41.76 34.00 -12.22
N LYS A 196 -41.91 33.13 -13.21
CA LYS A 196 -42.78 33.43 -14.40
C LYS A 196 -44.24 33.69 -14.00
N LYS A 197 -44.78 32.89 -13.08
CA LYS A 197 -46.16 33.08 -12.53
C LYS A 197 -46.28 34.40 -11.79
N SER A 198 -45.27 34.76 -10.96
CA SER A 198 -45.24 36.05 -10.26
C SER A 198 -45.22 37.25 -11.23
N GLU A 199 -44.38 37.18 -12.29
CA GLU A 199 -44.31 38.22 -13.32
C GLU A 199 -45.66 38.36 -14.07
N GLN A 200 -46.30 37.25 -14.42
CA GLN A 200 -47.61 37.27 -15.07
C GLN A 200 -48.70 37.88 -14.17
N LEU A 201 -48.68 37.54 -12.87
CA LEU A 201 -49.63 38.14 -11.90
C LEU A 201 -49.37 39.63 -11.72
N SER A 202 -48.10 40.07 -11.67
CA SER A 202 -47.75 41.50 -11.60
C SER A 202 -48.23 42.27 -12.82
N LYS A 203 -48.04 41.72 -14.05
CA LYS A 203 -48.52 42.35 -15.30
C LYS A 203 -50.04 42.47 -15.29
N ARG A 204 -50.79 41.39 -14.90
CA ARG A 204 -52.24 41.44 -14.80
C ARG A 204 -52.74 42.45 -13.76
N ALA A 205 -52.04 42.57 -12.63
CA ALA A 205 -52.36 43.57 -11.61
C ALA A 205 -52.17 45.00 -12.15
N GLN A 206 -51.10 45.27 -12.92
CA GLN A 206 -50.87 46.53 -13.58
C GLN A 206 -51.97 46.87 -14.62
N GLU A 207 -52.33 45.88 -15.46
CA GLU A 207 -53.40 46.03 -16.47
C GLU A 207 -54.78 46.32 -15.82
N LEU A 208 -55.04 45.77 -14.64
CA LEU A 208 -56.26 46.07 -13.91
C LEU A 208 -56.23 47.42 -13.17
N MET A 209 -55.07 47.92 -12.80
CA MET A 209 -54.92 49.23 -12.16
C MET A 209 -54.90 50.38 -13.14
N ALA A 210 -54.47 50.16 -14.40
CA ALA A 210 -54.41 51.22 -15.43
C ALA A 210 -55.76 51.90 -15.63
N PRO A 211 -56.90 51.20 -15.86
CA PRO A 211 -58.23 51.86 -15.99
C PRO A 211 -58.75 52.54 -14.72
N MET A 212 -58.32 52.03 -13.54
CA MET A 212 -58.69 52.69 -12.27
C MET A 212 -58.00 54.05 -12.10
N ASN A 213 -56.78 54.18 -12.54
CA ASN A 213 -56.07 55.46 -12.55
C ASN A 213 -56.67 56.47 -13.54
N GLU A 214 -57.07 56.02 -14.75
CA GLU A 214 -57.79 56.88 -15.70
C GLU A 214 -59.12 57.38 -15.17
N VAL A 215 -59.88 56.49 -14.49
CA VAL A 215 -61.17 56.91 -13.87
C VAL A 215 -60.88 57.88 -12.69
N SER A 216 -59.85 57.70 -11.92
CA SER A 216 -59.46 58.62 -10.86
C SER A 216 -59.05 59.99 -11.37
N GLU A 217 -58.30 60.07 -12.49
CA GLU A 217 -57.94 61.35 -13.14
C GLU A 217 -59.18 62.06 -13.73
N LEU A 218 -60.05 61.32 -14.37
CA LEU A 218 -61.30 61.87 -14.88
C LEU A 218 -62.22 62.44 -13.77
N MET A 219 -62.27 61.79 -12.63
CA MET A 219 -63.06 62.31 -11.46
C MET A 219 -62.40 63.58 -10.90
N TYR A 220 -61.10 63.68 -10.88
CA TYR A 220 -60.39 64.88 -10.39
C TYR A 220 -60.55 66.07 -11.31
N VAL A 221 -60.57 65.85 -12.64
CA VAL A 221 -60.82 66.92 -13.63
C VAL A 221 -62.29 67.38 -13.57
N SER A 222 -63.27 66.50 -13.36
CA SER A 222 -64.68 66.83 -13.25
C SER A 222 -65.03 67.64 -11.98
N ASP A 223 -64.25 67.52 -10.91
CA ASP A 223 -64.42 68.28 -9.66
C ASP A 223 -63.80 69.71 -9.77
N MET A 224 -62.86 69.94 -10.71
CA MET A 224 -62.28 71.27 -10.96
C MET A 224 -63.17 72.19 -11.85
N ASP A 225 -64.05 71.63 -12.66
CA ASP A 225 -64.90 72.40 -13.56
C ASP A 225 -66.25 72.87 -12.90
N THR A 226 -66.41 72.63 -11.59
CA THR A 226 -67.62 72.98 -10.81
C THR A 226 -67.46 74.12 -9.78
N TYR A 227 -66.41 74.98 -9.95
CA TYR A 227 -66.28 76.20 -9.14
C TYR A 227 -66.11 77.43 -10.05
#